data_9efc7a1e54b2847ef0c781cd5f07ae6f
#
_entry.id   9efc7a1e54b2847ef0c781cd5f07ae6f
#
_cell.length_a   1.000
_cell.length_b   1.000
_cell.length_c   1.000
_cell.angle_alpha   90.00
_cell.angle_beta   90.00
_cell.angle_gamma   90.00
#
_symmetry.space_group_name_H-M   'P 1'
#
loop_
_entity.id
_entity.type
_entity.pdbx_description
1 polymer ?
#
loop_
_entity_poly.entity_id
_entity_poly.type
_entity_poly.pdbx_seq_one_letter_code
_entity_poly.pdbx_strand_id
1 'polypeptide(L)'
;AFAGLEFAFGLPTGTIFPAGAGNTETATQDNSSTSIFMQIDYDISDKLNMLVGLSYLEDKKTVSYNQVNTDFFSQLDFVGIVTAQLMGLGLPASVALATASDPSQNTLLAFQALQLLPQFVNFPNSANDGKSNDDNTDYSVKFSYALNDFTSIYGGISTGFKASAWNISRDSRPTASEISALASAGRPVGANTTVGTRYANPEKAEVFELGAKIALPSGYLNIAFFDQEIDDFQTNTFVGTGFVLANAGTQSADGYEFDLVYSLTDSIDLSISGLFMDSLYDSYVGAAPGDLSGTVPSNTPEDTIASTITWNYNVSGWDSFLRVSHLYSSEAKLLENPVHQALLVAQGNGFRKQDTLNFTAGFEKDNLSITLWGKNINDDEFLTSAFIAVADLSETSFFGYPNNYKTYGLTLNYSF
;
A
#
# COMPACT_ATOMS: atom_id res chain seq x y z
N ALA A 1 9.25 18.39 -24.95
CA ALA A 1 10.14 19.01 -23.93
C ALA A 1 11.61 18.82 -24.33
N PHE A 2 12.08 17.60 -24.57
CA PHE A 2 13.51 17.35 -24.85
C PHE A 2 14.03 17.93 -26.17
N ALA A 3 13.24 17.94 -27.23
CA ALA A 3 13.61 18.62 -28.49
C ALA A 3 13.84 20.14 -28.30
N GLY A 4 13.13 20.75 -27.36
CA GLY A 4 13.35 22.16 -27.00
C GLY A 4 14.66 22.39 -26.23
N LEU A 5 15.04 21.42 -25.35
CA LEU A 5 16.34 21.44 -24.66
C LEU A 5 17.49 21.20 -25.64
N GLU A 6 17.35 20.24 -26.55
CA GLU A 6 18.33 19.98 -27.60
C GLU A 6 18.57 21.21 -28.45
N PHE A 7 17.51 21.88 -28.88
CA PHE A 7 17.60 23.13 -29.59
C PHE A 7 18.28 24.25 -28.77
N ALA A 8 17.91 24.38 -27.49
CA ALA A 8 18.50 25.38 -26.59
C ALA A 8 20.00 25.14 -26.35
N PHE A 9 20.44 23.91 -26.37
CA PHE A 9 21.86 23.52 -26.23
C PHE A 9 22.60 23.44 -27.55
N GLY A 10 21.95 23.72 -28.69
CA GLY A 10 22.55 23.57 -30.01
C GLY A 10 22.88 22.13 -30.40
N LEU A 11 22.16 21.18 -29.80
CA LEU A 11 22.34 19.74 -30.04
C LEU A 11 21.43 19.27 -31.19
N PRO A 12 21.87 18.28 -31.98
CA PRO A 12 20.99 17.60 -32.94
C PRO A 12 19.79 16.91 -32.22
N THR A 13 18.66 16.87 -32.90
CA THR A 13 17.46 16.17 -32.38
C THR A 13 17.74 14.70 -32.13
N GLY A 14 17.35 14.20 -30.98
CA GLY A 14 17.58 12.82 -30.52
C GLY A 14 18.95 12.59 -29.85
N THR A 15 19.70 13.66 -29.55
CA THR A 15 21.00 13.56 -28.83
C THR A 15 20.78 13.26 -27.35
N ILE A 16 19.78 13.90 -26.74
CA ILE A 16 19.49 13.73 -25.29
C ILE A 16 18.95 12.34 -25.00
N PHE A 17 18.05 11.86 -25.88
CA PHE A 17 17.52 10.50 -25.81
C PHE A 17 17.70 9.76 -27.15
N PRO A 18 18.90 9.26 -27.43
CA PRO A 18 19.13 8.46 -28.63
C PRO A 18 18.33 7.15 -28.58
N ALA A 19 18.04 6.60 -29.75
CA ALA A 19 17.34 5.32 -29.82
C ALA A 19 18.14 4.22 -29.09
N GLY A 20 17.46 3.52 -28.17
CA GLY A 20 18.08 2.49 -27.33
C GLY A 20 18.69 3.01 -26.02
N ALA A 21 18.70 4.34 -25.79
CA ALA A 21 19.02 4.87 -24.46
C ALA A 21 17.90 4.57 -23.47
N GLY A 22 18.29 4.31 -22.23
CA GLY A 22 17.33 4.02 -21.17
C GLY A 22 18.01 3.66 -19.87
N ASN A 23 17.20 3.26 -18.94
CA ASN A 23 17.62 2.76 -17.64
C ASN A 23 17.28 1.27 -17.54
N THR A 24 18.27 0.46 -17.17
CA THR A 24 18.08 -0.98 -16.89
C THR A 24 18.33 -1.20 -15.42
N GLU A 25 17.33 -1.74 -14.75
CA GLU A 25 17.37 -2.11 -13.35
C GLU A 25 17.36 -3.62 -13.23
N THR A 26 18.26 -4.14 -12.42
CA THR A 26 18.31 -5.58 -12.08
C THR A 26 18.33 -5.70 -10.58
N ALA A 27 17.32 -6.35 -10.02
CA ALA A 27 17.25 -6.66 -8.61
C ALA A 27 17.18 -8.19 -8.43
N THR A 28 17.85 -8.68 -7.41
CA THR A 28 17.73 -10.09 -6.96
C THR A 28 17.49 -10.11 -5.47
N GLN A 29 16.66 -11.03 -5.03
CA GLN A 29 16.43 -11.29 -3.62
C GLN A 29 16.35 -12.80 -3.40
N ASP A 30 17.26 -13.29 -2.55
CA ASP A 30 17.19 -14.63 -1.99
C ASP A 30 16.64 -14.53 -0.57
N ASN A 31 15.60 -15.27 -0.28
CA ASN A 31 14.97 -15.32 1.03
C ASN A 31 14.95 -16.75 1.57
N SER A 32 15.37 -16.92 2.82
CA SER A 32 15.29 -18.18 3.55
C SER A 32 14.62 -17.93 4.89
N SER A 33 13.46 -18.56 5.09
CA SER A 33 12.71 -18.47 6.33
C SER A 33 12.59 -19.85 6.98
N THR A 34 12.84 -19.92 8.28
CA THR A 34 12.69 -21.14 9.08
C THR A 34 11.79 -20.83 10.25
N SER A 35 10.73 -21.62 10.44
CA SER A 35 9.85 -21.47 11.58
C SER A 35 9.62 -22.78 12.31
N ILE A 36 9.49 -22.69 13.62
CA ILE A 36 9.10 -23.79 14.51
C ILE A 36 7.94 -23.26 15.35
N PHE A 37 6.85 -24.01 15.40
CA PHE A 37 5.71 -23.65 16.20
C PHE A 37 5.22 -24.81 17.05
N MET A 38 4.61 -24.47 18.19
CA MET A 38 3.94 -25.41 19.10
C MET A 38 2.61 -24.80 19.51
N GLN A 39 1.60 -25.63 19.57
CA GLN A 39 0.29 -25.25 20.08
C GLN A 39 -0.21 -26.30 21.07
N ILE A 40 -0.76 -25.85 22.17
CA ILE A 40 -1.40 -26.68 23.21
C ILE A 40 -2.84 -26.22 23.35
N ASP A 41 -3.75 -27.13 23.18
CA ASP A 41 -5.18 -26.98 23.45
C ASP A 41 -5.51 -27.80 24.68
N TYR A 42 -6.02 -27.15 25.74
CA TYR A 42 -6.23 -27.77 27.05
C TYR A 42 -7.58 -27.42 27.65
N ASP A 43 -8.39 -28.43 27.87
CA ASP A 43 -9.65 -28.30 28.59
C ASP A 43 -9.39 -28.21 30.09
N ILE A 44 -9.48 -26.99 30.63
CA ILE A 44 -9.35 -26.74 32.09
C ILE A 44 -10.57 -27.33 32.82
N SER A 45 -11.73 -27.27 32.17
CA SER A 45 -12.98 -27.90 32.64
C SER A 45 -13.91 -28.16 31.46
N ASP A 46 -15.06 -28.80 31.68
CA ASP A 46 -16.09 -29.07 30.67
C ASP A 46 -16.58 -27.78 29.95
N LYS A 47 -16.32 -26.62 30.51
CA LYS A 47 -16.76 -25.31 29.95
C LYS A 47 -15.63 -24.35 29.61
N LEU A 48 -14.45 -24.55 30.16
CA LEU A 48 -13.32 -23.65 30.01
C LEU A 48 -12.18 -24.34 29.27
N ASN A 49 -11.87 -23.84 28.15
CA ASN A 49 -10.74 -24.25 27.31
C ASN A 49 -9.67 -23.12 27.25
N MET A 50 -8.42 -23.53 27.21
CA MET A 50 -7.25 -22.65 27.04
C MET A 50 -6.44 -23.12 25.84
N LEU A 51 -6.13 -22.21 24.94
CA LEU A 51 -5.24 -22.43 23.82
C LEU A 51 -3.98 -21.57 24.00
N VAL A 52 -2.81 -22.21 23.95
CA VAL A 52 -1.51 -21.55 24.02
C VAL A 52 -0.70 -21.91 22.78
N GLY A 53 -0.27 -20.91 22.07
CA GLY A 53 0.63 -21.02 20.91
C GLY A 53 1.98 -20.36 21.20
N LEU A 54 3.05 -20.93 20.66
CA LEU A 54 4.39 -20.38 20.64
C LEU A 54 5.00 -20.63 19.27
N SER A 55 5.57 -19.61 18.67
CA SER A 55 6.22 -19.71 17.37
C SER A 55 7.56 -18.98 17.40
N TYR A 56 8.59 -19.62 16.88
CA TYR A 56 9.88 -18.99 16.58
C TYR A 56 10.09 -18.92 15.08
N LEU A 57 10.45 -17.76 14.59
CA LEU A 57 10.76 -17.50 13.17
C LEU A 57 12.17 -16.91 13.05
N GLU A 58 12.95 -17.42 12.10
CA GLU A 58 14.18 -16.78 11.60
C GLU A 58 14.00 -16.51 10.11
N ASP A 59 14.24 -15.24 9.67
CA ASP A 59 14.15 -14.82 8.28
C ASP A 59 15.47 -14.17 7.84
N LYS A 60 16.07 -14.70 6.76
CA LYS A 60 17.32 -14.21 6.19
C LYS A 60 17.10 -13.77 4.76
N LYS A 61 17.51 -12.55 4.44
CA LYS A 61 17.45 -12.02 3.08
C LYS A 61 18.83 -11.61 2.61
N THR A 62 19.13 -11.93 1.35
CA THR A 62 20.28 -11.38 0.62
C THR A 62 19.75 -10.72 -0.64
N VAL A 63 20.01 -9.43 -0.78
CA VAL A 63 19.43 -8.60 -1.82
C VAL A 63 20.55 -7.90 -2.58
N SER A 64 20.44 -7.83 -3.90
CA SER A 64 21.31 -6.99 -4.72
C SER A 64 20.46 -6.11 -5.64
N TYR A 65 21.00 -4.95 -5.95
CA TYR A 65 20.41 -4.02 -6.90
C TYR A 65 21.49 -3.41 -7.78
N ASN A 66 21.29 -3.46 -9.08
CA ASN A 66 22.17 -2.85 -10.05
C ASN A 66 21.36 -2.05 -11.07
N GLN A 67 21.74 -0.80 -11.24
CA GLN A 67 21.15 0.09 -12.22
C GLN A 67 22.21 0.52 -13.22
N VAL A 68 21.90 0.37 -14.49
CA VAL A 68 22.71 0.87 -15.60
C VAL A 68 21.89 1.89 -16.38
N ASN A 69 22.32 3.14 -16.33
CA ASN A 69 21.71 4.23 -17.06
C ASN A 69 22.57 4.58 -18.28
N THR A 70 21.98 4.54 -19.46
CA THR A 70 22.63 4.84 -20.74
C THR A 70 22.07 6.10 -21.40
N ASP A 71 21.13 6.80 -20.75
CA ASP A 71 20.62 8.06 -21.28
C ASP A 71 21.65 9.20 -21.09
N PHE A 72 21.79 10.02 -22.13
CA PHE A 72 22.70 11.16 -22.13
C PHE A 72 22.22 12.28 -21.20
N PHE A 73 20.89 12.42 -21.03
CA PHE A 73 20.29 13.48 -20.22
C PHE A 73 20.69 13.38 -18.75
N SER A 74 20.72 12.18 -18.19
CA SER A 74 21.11 11.96 -16.80
C SER A 74 22.60 12.23 -16.53
N GLN A 75 23.41 12.30 -17.59
CA GLN A 75 24.83 12.61 -17.51
C GLN A 75 25.15 14.11 -17.67
N LEU A 76 24.15 14.94 -17.99
CA LEU A 76 24.36 16.39 -18.17
C LEU A 76 24.66 17.06 -16.82
N ASP A 77 25.78 17.79 -16.79
CA ASP A 77 26.13 18.69 -15.68
C ASP A 77 25.54 20.07 -15.94
N PHE A 78 24.33 20.32 -15.46
CA PHE A 78 23.65 21.60 -15.65
C PHE A 78 24.36 22.79 -15.00
N VAL A 79 25.10 22.56 -13.91
CA VAL A 79 25.92 23.59 -13.28
C VAL A 79 27.13 23.89 -14.15
N GLY A 80 27.84 22.87 -14.59
CA GLY A 80 29.02 23.04 -15.48
C GLY A 80 28.69 23.69 -16.80
N ILE A 81 27.56 23.30 -17.44
CA ILE A 81 27.11 23.88 -18.70
C ILE A 81 26.88 25.40 -18.55
N VAL A 82 26.11 25.84 -17.55
CA VAL A 82 25.80 27.23 -17.32
C VAL A 82 27.04 27.99 -16.85
N THR A 83 27.89 27.38 -16.03
CA THR A 83 29.19 27.99 -15.65
C THR A 83 30.05 28.29 -16.89
N ALA A 84 30.18 27.31 -17.78
CA ALA A 84 30.96 27.51 -19.03
C ALA A 84 30.36 28.61 -19.92
N GLN A 85 29.05 28.68 -20.06
CA GLN A 85 28.37 29.74 -20.80
C GLN A 85 28.64 31.12 -20.20
N LEU A 86 28.49 31.27 -18.88
CA LEU A 86 28.71 32.53 -18.19
C LEU A 86 30.19 33.00 -18.27
N MET A 87 31.12 32.04 -18.16
CA MET A 87 32.55 32.35 -18.38
C MET A 87 32.83 32.80 -19.83
N GLY A 88 32.15 32.15 -20.79
CA GLY A 88 32.22 32.59 -22.20
C GLY A 88 31.69 33.99 -22.42
N LEU A 89 30.80 34.48 -21.58
CA LEU A 89 30.30 35.86 -21.57
C LEU A 89 31.20 36.83 -20.78
N GLY A 90 32.32 36.35 -20.26
CA GLY A 90 33.32 37.16 -19.56
C GLY A 90 33.17 37.24 -18.04
N LEU A 91 32.30 36.45 -17.40
CA LEU A 91 32.20 36.43 -15.95
C LEU A 91 33.40 35.69 -15.32
N PRO A 92 33.91 36.15 -14.16
CA PRO A 92 34.90 35.41 -13.41
C PRO A 92 34.38 34.01 -13.01
N ALA A 93 35.24 33.02 -13.01
CA ALA A 93 34.85 31.61 -12.75
C ALA A 93 34.08 31.42 -11.45
N SER A 94 34.47 32.09 -10.36
CA SER A 94 33.77 31.98 -9.07
C SER A 94 32.37 32.60 -9.12
N VAL A 95 32.17 33.68 -9.84
CA VAL A 95 30.85 34.31 -10.01
C VAL A 95 29.98 33.45 -10.92
N ALA A 96 30.55 32.95 -12.03
CA ALA A 96 29.85 32.08 -12.97
C ALA A 96 29.36 30.80 -12.26
N LEU A 97 30.21 30.14 -11.43
CA LEU A 97 29.85 28.95 -10.65
C LEU A 97 28.77 29.26 -9.61
N ALA A 98 28.89 30.36 -8.89
CA ALA A 98 27.87 30.74 -7.89
C ALA A 98 26.51 30.98 -8.54
N THR A 99 26.47 31.71 -9.67
CA THR A 99 25.25 31.95 -10.45
C THR A 99 24.67 30.66 -11.03
N ALA A 100 25.52 29.79 -11.57
CA ALA A 100 25.10 28.51 -12.14
C ALA A 100 24.55 27.54 -11.09
N SER A 101 24.97 27.67 -9.84
CA SER A 101 24.53 26.85 -8.72
C SER A 101 23.25 27.37 -8.04
N ASP A 102 22.81 28.57 -8.36
CA ASP A 102 21.63 29.21 -7.80
C ASP A 102 20.38 28.81 -8.61
N PRO A 103 19.39 28.05 -8.03
CA PRO A 103 18.18 27.65 -8.74
C PRO A 103 17.33 28.83 -9.24
N SER A 104 17.44 30.02 -8.63
CA SER A 104 16.73 31.20 -9.07
C SER A 104 17.33 31.84 -10.34
N GLN A 105 18.59 31.53 -10.63
CA GLN A 105 19.33 32.04 -11.77
C GLN A 105 19.52 30.99 -12.88
N ASN A 106 19.68 29.72 -12.48
CA ASN A 106 19.85 28.60 -13.40
C ASN A 106 18.58 27.78 -13.48
N THR A 107 17.72 28.08 -14.42
CA THR A 107 16.45 27.36 -14.63
C THR A 107 16.61 25.91 -15.08
N LEU A 108 17.81 25.49 -15.55
CA LEU A 108 18.09 24.12 -15.91
C LEU A 108 18.11 23.18 -14.67
N LEU A 109 18.37 23.74 -13.49
CA LEU A 109 18.36 22.96 -12.25
C LEU A 109 16.98 22.35 -11.94
N ALA A 110 15.90 22.94 -12.46
CA ALA A 110 14.55 22.33 -12.36
C ALA A 110 14.46 20.97 -13.05
N PHE A 111 15.34 20.65 -13.99
CA PHE A 111 15.36 19.36 -14.68
C PHE A 111 16.20 18.30 -13.97
N GLN A 112 16.92 18.64 -12.90
CA GLN A 112 17.72 17.66 -12.15
C GLN A 112 16.86 16.51 -11.58
N ALA A 113 15.63 16.80 -11.20
CA ALA A 113 14.70 15.78 -10.70
C ALA A 113 14.35 14.69 -11.75
N LEU A 114 14.56 14.98 -13.03
CA LEU A 114 14.36 14.05 -14.13
C LEU A 114 15.60 13.21 -14.46
N GLN A 115 16.76 13.57 -13.89
CA GLN A 115 17.98 12.81 -14.06
C GLN A 115 17.98 11.58 -13.16
N LEU A 116 18.17 10.39 -13.73
CA LEU A 116 18.15 9.12 -12.98
C LEU A 116 19.50 8.84 -12.30
N LEU A 117 20.61 9.32 -12.87
CA LEU A 117 21.91 9.33 -12.20
C LEU A 117 22.05 10.64 -11.41
N PRO A 118 22.69 10.63 -10.30
CA PRO A 118 23.26 9.59 -9.45
C PRO A 118 22.35 9.27 -8.25
N GLN A 119 21.06 9.35 -8.40
CA GLN A 119 20.07 9.18 -7.35
C GLN A 119 19.97 7.71 -6.90
N PHE A 120 20.42 6.79 -7.75
CA PHE A 120 20.33 5.37 -7.53
C PHE A 120 21.74 4.81 -7.33
N VAL A 121 21.94 4.16 -6.21
CA VAL A 121 23.24 3.57 -5.87
C VAL A 121 23.07 2.06 -5.81
N ASN A 122 23.92 1.36 -6.58
CA ASN A 122 23.93 -0.10 -6.59
C ASN A 122 24.30 -0.66 -5.20
N PHE A 123 23.74 -1.80 -4.85
CA PHE A 123 24.13 -2.54 -3.66
C PHE A 123 24.22 -4.06 -3.96
N PRO A 124 25.08 -4.80 -3.23
CA PRO A 124 25.85 -4.38 -2.06
C PRO A 124 26.90 -3.31 -2.35
N ASN A 125 27.18 -2.47 -1.37
CA ASN A 125 28.27 -1.48 -1.41
C ASN A 125 28.88 -1.31 0.00
N SER A 126 29.77 -0.34 0.18
CA SER A 126 30.47 -0.14 1.46
C SER A 126 29.57 0.30 2.62
N ALA A 127 28.38 0.89 2.33
CA ALA A 127 27.44 1.38 3.33
C ALA A 127 26.27 0.40 3.53
N ASN A 128 26.01 -0.49 2.55
CA ASN A 128 24.87 -1.38 2.54
C ASN A 128 25.26 -2.72 1.91
N ASP A 129 25.36 -3.75 2.72
CA ASP A 129 25.79 -5.09 2.29
C ASP A 129 24.66 -5.93 1.64
N GLY A 130 23.44 -5.40 1.64
CA GLY A 130 22.27 -6.07 1.05
C GLY A 130 21.80 -7.28 1.86
N LYS A 131 22.08 -7.33 3.16
CA LYS A 131 21.69 -8.47 4.00
C LYS A 131 20.82 -8.04 5.16
N SER A 132 19.85 -8.89 5.50
CA SER A 132 19.12 -8.82 6.76
C SER A 132 18.97 -10.21 7.36
N ASN A 133 18.95 -10.26 8.69
CA ASN A 133 18.70 -11.46 9.46
C ASN A 133 17.87 -11.07 10.67
N ASP A 134 16.63 -11.49 10.64
CA ASP A 134 15.62 -11.14 11.63
C ASP A 134 15.14 -12.40 12.31
N ASP A 135 14.93 -12.36 13.60
CA ASP A 135 14.29 -13.42 14.35
C ASP A 135 13.29 -12.88 15.36
N ASN A 136 12.27 -13.65 15.64
CA ASN A 136 11.28 -13.33 16.63
C ASN A 136 10.63 -14.58 17.26
N THR A 137 10.15 -14.39 18.47
CA THR A 137 9.32 -15.40 19.14
C THR A 137 7.95 -14.78 19.40
N ASP A 138 6.93 -15.33 18.76
CA ASP A 138 5.54 -14.92 18.93
C ASP A 138 4.82 -15.88 19.86
N TYR A 139 3.86 -15.36 20.59
CA TYR A 139 2.98 -16.14 21.45
C TYR A 139 1.50 -15.80 21.24
N SER A 140 0.66 -16.73 21.61
CA SER A 140 -0.78 -16.55 21.67
C SER A 140 -1.34 -17.28 22.89
N VAL A 141 -2.16 -16.59 23.67
CA VAL A 141 -2.90 -17.20 24.78
C VAL A 141 -4.36 -16.79 24.64
N LYS A 142 -5.22 -17.78 24.45
CA LYS A 142 -6.67 -17.57 24.29
C LYS A 142 -7.44 -18.48 25.27
N PHE A 143 -8.44 -17.92 25.92
CA PHE A 143 -9.41 -18.63 26.73
C PHE A 143 -10.78 -18.62 26.06
N SER A 144 -11.48 -19.72 26.09
CA SER A 144 -12.85 -19.83 25.61
C SER A 144 -13.72 -20.45 26.70
N TYR A 145 -14.86 -19.84 26.98
CA TYR A 145 -15.78 -20.28 28.00
C TYR A 145 -17.19 -20.52 27.44
N ALA A 146 -17.70 -21.73 27.56
CA ALA A 146 -19.06 -22.07 27.16
C ALA A 146 -20.06 -21.59 28.24
N LEU A 147 -20.72 -20.45 27.96
CA LEU A 147 -21.79 -19.93 28.86
C LEU A 147 -22.95 -20.90 28.92
N ASN A 148 -23.37 -21.43 27.78
CA ASN A 148 -24.41 -22.43 27.59
C ASN A 148 -24.17 -23.19 26.27
N ASP A 149 -25.09 -24.07 25.88
CA ASP A 149 -24.98 -24.90 24.67
C ASP A 149 -24.98 -24.09 23.36
N PHE A 150 -25.38 -22.82 23.41
CA PHE A 150 -25.53 -21.95 22.22
C PHE A 150 -24.58 -20.76 22.21
N THR A 151 -23.93 -20.45 23.34
CA THR A 151 -23.12 -19.24 23.48
C THR A 151 -21.78 -19.57 24.13
N SER A 152 -20.70 -19.20 23.45
CA SER A 152 -19.35 -19.14 24.02
C SER A 152 -18.81 -17.72 23.96
N ILE A 153 -18.04 -17.34 24.97
CA ILE A 153 -17.24 -16.15 25.00
C ILE A 153 -15.78 -16.55 24.97
N TYR A 154 -14.96 -15.69 24.37
CA TYR A 154 -13.52 -15.91 24.35
C TYR A 154 -12.78 -14.59 24.51
N GLY A 155 -11.55 -14.67 24.95
CA GLY A 155 -10.65 -13.54 24.98
C GLY A 155 -9.21 -14.02 25.00
N GLY A 156 -8.33 -13.19 24.48
CA GLY A 156 -6.92 -13.54 24.40
C GLY A 156 -6.03 -12.41 23.98
N ILE A 157 -4.73 -12.70 24.02
CA ILE A 157 -3.66 -11.83 23.53
C ILE A 157 -2.79 -12.65 22.58
N SER A 158 -2.35 -12.03 21.51
CA SER A 158 -1.41 -12.62 20.56
C SER A 158 -0.42 -11.59 20.05
N THR A 159 0.79 -12.04 19.75
CA THR A 159 1.80 -11.23 19.07
C THR A 159 1.98 -11.71 17.65
N GLY A 160 2.48 -10.81 16.80
CA GLY A 160 2.81 -11.06 15.41
C GLY A 160 4.11 -10.36 15.00
N PHE A 161 4.75 -10.90 13.99
CA PHE A 161 6.02 -10.40 13.48
C PHE A 161 6.03 -10.39 11.97
N LYS A 162 6.56 -9.31 11.40
CA LYS A 162 6.88 -9.23 9.97
C LYS A 162 8.34 -8.82 9.83
N ALA A 163 9.13 -9.66 9.17
CA ALA A 163 10.54 -9.44 8.96
C ALA A 163 10.80 -8.16 8.16
N SER A 164 12.03 -7.65 8.23
CA SER A 164 12.50 -6.49 7.47
C SER A 164 12.18 -6.61 5.99
N ALA A 165 11.88 -5.49 5.35
CA ALA A 165 11.61 -5.39 3.93
C ALA A 165 12.67 -4.57 3.21
N TRP A 166 13.08 -5.01 2.01
CA TRP A 166 14.04 -4.30 1.18
C TRP A 166 13.32 -3.58 0.05
N ASN A 167 13.70 -2.32 -0.19
CA ASN A 167 13.28 -1.58 -1.35
C ASN A 167 14.18 -1.92 -2.54
N ILE A 168 13.71 -2.82 -3.38
CA ILE A 168 14.38 -3.26 -4.60
C ILE A 168 13.78 -2.62 -5.85
N SER A 169 12.90 -1.64 -5.70
CA SER A 169 12.34 -0.84 -6.78
C SER A 169 13.15 0.43 -6.98
N ARG A 170 12.70 1.25 -7.91
CA ARG A 170 13.34 2.50 -8.36
C ARG A 170 13.71 3.48 -7.26
N ASP A 171 13.11 3.45 -6.11
CA ASP A 171 13.46 4.34 -5.01
C ASP A 171 14.66 3.81 -4.24
N SER A 172 15.82 4.26 -4.60
CA SER A 172 17.03 4.01 -3.83
C SER A 172 17.48 5.28 -3.13
N ARG A 173 17.14 5.38 -1.86
CA ARG A 173 17.60 6.47 -1.01
C ARG A 173 19.06 6.29 -0.69
N PRO A 174 19.96 7.21 -1.10
CA PRO A 174 21.35 7.12 -0.70
C PRO A 174 21.48 7.33 0.80
N THR A 175 22.45 6.64 1.41
CA THR A 175 22.85 6.88 2.80
C THR A 175 23.54 8.23 2.94
N ALA A 176 23.73 8.74 4.16
CA ALA A 176 24.42 10.00 4.39
C ALA A 176 25.86 10.01 3.83
N SER A 177 26.58 8.88 3.88
CA SER A 177 27.91 8.74 3.30
C SER A 177 27.88 8.79 1.77
N GLU A 178 26.91 8.15 1.16
CA GLU A 178 26.71 8.18 -0.30
C GLU A 178 26.34 9.59 -0.78
N ILE A 179 25.48 10.32 -0.05
CA ILE A 179 25.16 11.72 -0.35
C ILE A 179 26.41 12.58 -0.35
N SER A 180 27.27 12.41 0.65
CA SER A 180 28.53 13.15 0.73
C SER A 180 29.44 12.84 -0.46
N ALA A 181 29.52 11.57 -0.88
CA ALA A 181 30.28 11.16 -2.04
C ALA A 181 29.69 11.72 -3.35
N LEU A 182 28.36 11.70 -3.51
CA LEU A 182 27.66 12.26 -4.65
C LEU A 182 27.85 13.78 -4.76
N ALA A 183 27.73 14.49 -3.63
CA ALA A 183 27.96 15.93 -3.58
C ALA A 183 29.42 16.29 -3.95
N SER A 184 30.39 15.52 -3.44
CA SER A 184 31.82 15.70 -3.77
C SER A 184 32.13 15.42 -5.24
N ALA A 185 31.35 14.54 -5.88
CA ALA A 185 31.44 14.26 -7.31
C ALA A 185 30.70 15.29 -8.19
N GLY A 186 30.15 16.37 -7.60
CA GLY A 186 29.38 17.38 -8.31
C GLY A 186 27.99 16.89 -8.78
N ARG A 187 27.48 15.87 -8.14
CA ARG A 187 26.20 15.21 -8.44
C ARG A 187 25.22 15.37 -7.29
N PRO A 188 24.49 16.49 -7.20
CA PRO A 188 23.55 16.70 -6.11
C PRO A 188 22.43 15.67 -6.12
N VAL A 189 21.98 15.30 -4.95
CA VAL A 189 20.83 14.41 -4.77
C VAL A 189 19.57 15.11 -5.25
N GLY A 190 18.75 14.43 -6.04
CA GLY A 190 17.49 14.99 -6.55
C GLY A 190 16.48 15.29 -5.45
N ALA A 191 15.50 16.14 -5.75
CA ALA A 191 14.52 16.63 -4.79
C ALA A 191 13.64 15.53 -4.14
N ASN A 192 13.44 14.42 -4.84
CA ASN A 192 12.69 13.26 -4.41
C ASN A 192 13.55 12.14 -3.80
N THR A 193 14.84 12.41 -3.57
CA THR A 193 15.75 11.46 -2.94
C THR A 193 15.92 11.85 -1.48
N THR A 194 15.44 11.02 -0.57
CA THR A 194 15.60 11.23 0.87
C THR A 194 16.74 10.39 1.42
N VAL A 195 17.46 10.91 2.43
CA VAL A 195 18.46 10.13 3.14
C VAL A 195 17.78 9.04 3.95
N GLY A 196 18.30 7.84 3.92
CA GLY A 196 17.77 6.75 4.74
C GLY A 196 18.31 5.37 4.34
N THR A 197 17.85 4.37 5.01
CA THR A 197 18.13 2.97 4.71
C THR A 197 17.31 2.52 3.51
N ARG A 198 17.82 1.53 2.79
CA ARG A 198 17.08 0.89 1.68
C ARG A 198 16.20 -0.25 2.14
N TYR A 199 15.99 -0.36 3.42
CA TYR A 199 15.11 -1.36 4.00
C TYR A 199 14.33 -0.74 5.17
N ALA A 200 13.19 -1.36 5.47
CA ALA A 200 12.46 -1.13 6.70
C ALA A 200 12.81 -2.21 7.72
N ASN A 201 12.92 -1.83 8.98
CA ASN A 201 13.08 -2.72 10.11
C ASN A 201 11.88 -3.68 10.21
N PRO A 202 12.01 -4.81 10.92
CA PRO A 202 10.87 -5.65 11.26
C PRO A 202 9.78 -4.86 11.99
N GLU A 203 8.52 -5.21 11.75
CA GLU A 203 7.40 -4.72 12.55
C GLU A 203 6.91 -5.80 13.51
N LYS A 204 6.41 -5.39 14.67
CA LYS A 204 5.84 -6.25 15.70
C LYS A 204 4.44 -5.80 16.01
N ALA A 205 3.54 -6.75 16.12
CA ALA A 205 2.15 -6.50 16.48
C ALA A 205 1.81 -7.16 17.80
N GLU A 206 0.98 -6.49 18.60
CA GLU A 206 0.27 -7.05 19.71
C GLU A 206 -1.22 -6.83 19.50
N VAL A 207 -2.03 -7.88 19.72
CA VAL A 207 -3.48 -7.85 19.53
C VAL A 207 -4.14 -8.43 20.77
N PHE A 208 -5.02 -7.65 21.38
CA PHE A 208 -5.99 -8.11 22.35
C PHE A 208 -7.35 -8.32 21.65
N GLU A 209 -8.02 -9.40 21.94
CA GLU A 209 -9.34 -9.72 21.38
C GLU A 209 -10.27 -10.26 22.47
N LEU A 210 -11.52 -9.78 22.48
CA LEU A 210 -12.60 -10.27 23.31
C LEU A 210 -13.84 -10.47 22.46
N GLY A 211 -14.44 -11.67 22.46
CA GLY A 211 -15.58 -11.92 21.59
C GLY A 211 -16.59 -12.91 22.13
N ALA A 212 -17.65 -13.03 21.38
CA ALA A 212 -18.72 -14.02 21.61
C ALA A 212 -19.11 -14.70 20.31
N LYS A 213 -19.37 -16.01 20.39
CA LYS A 213 -19.93 -16.83 19.33
C LYS A 213 -21.28 -17.37 19.79
N ILE A 214 -22.31 -17.06 19.04
CA ILE A 214 -23.70 -17.35 19.39
C ILE A 214 -24.33 -18.19 18.27
N ALA A 215 -24.64 -19.42 18.56
CA ALA A 215 -25.46 -20.26 17.70
C ALA A 215 -26.92 -19.83 17.81
N LEU A 216 -27.52 -19.53 16.65
CA LEU A 216 -28.93 -19.19 16.52
C LEU A 216 -29.73 -20.40 16.00
N PRO A 217 -31.05 -20.45 16.12
CA PRO A 217 -31.86 -21.58 15.64
C PRO A 217 -31.67 -21.89 14.14
N SER A 218 -31.36 -20.87 13.34
CA SER A 218 -31.16 -20.99 11.89
C SER A 218 -29.92 -20.26 11.40
N GLY A 219 -28.85 -20.20 12.22
CA GLY A 219 -27.64 -19.49 11.84
C GLY A 219 -26.68 -19.26 13.00
N TYR A 220 -25.89 -18.21 12.89
CA TYR A 220 -24.96 -17.80 13.94
C TYR A 220 -24.71 -16.29 13.93
N LEU A 221 -24.26 -15.78 15.07
CA LEU A 221 -23.73 -14.41 15.23
C LEU A 221 -22.41 -14.51 15.98
N ASN A 222 -21.36 -13.95 15.38
CA ASN A 222 -20.08 -13.69 16.01
C ASN A 222 -19.93 -12.20 16.22
N ILE A 223 -19.37 -11.80 17.37
CA ILE A 223 -19.02 -10.41 17.68
C ILE A 223 -17.65 -10.45 18.34
N ALA A 224 -16.75 -9.56 17.94
CA ALA A 224 -15.47 -9.37 18.59
C ALA A 224 -15.18 -7.89 18.78
N PHE A 225 -14.56 -7.55 19.89
CA PHE A 225 -13.82 -6.33 20.13
C PHE A 225 -12.34 -6.65 20.00
N PHE A 226 -11.58 -5.75 19.39
CA PHE A 226 -10.14 -5.87 19.28
C PHE A 226 -9.46 -4.54 19.61
N ASP A 227 -8.22 -4.66 20.09
CA ASP A 227 -7.28 -3.57 20.29
C ASP A 227 -5.93 -4.06 19.78
N GLN A 228 -5.36 -3.34 18.81
CA GLN A 228 -4.14 -3.72 18.11
C GLN A 228 -3.14 -2.58 18.13
N GLU A 229 -1.90 -2.90 18.43
CA GLU A 229 -0.76 -1.99 18.29
C GLU A 229 0.31 -2.64 17.39
N ILE A 230 0.87 -1.88 16.46
CA ILE A 230 1.95 -2.30 15.59
C ILE A 230 3.12 -1.34 15.75
N ASP A 231 4.21 -1.83 16.31
CA ASP A 231 5.47 -1.12 16.42
C ASP A 231 6.28 -1.25 15.14
N ASP A 232 6.99 -0.17 14.79
CA ASP A 232 7.83 -0.09 13.59
C ASP A 232 7.06 -0.44 12.29
N PHE A 233 5.80 -0.02 12.19
CA PHE A 233 4.92 -0.30 11.05
C PHE A 233 5.59 0.05 9.72
N GLN A 234 5.70 -0.92 8.82
CA GLN A 234 6.32 -0.74 7.50
C GLN A 234 5.36 -0.06 6.55
N THR A 235 5.75 1.09 6.05
CA THR A 235 4.96 1.89 5.12
C THR A 235 5.73 2.15 3.83
N ASN A 236 5.01 2.33 2.73
CA ASN A 236 5.56 2.59 1.42
C ASN A 236 4.82 3.77 0.77
N THR A 237 5.47 4.93 0.76
CA THR A 237 4.86 6.19 0.30
C THR A 237 5.41 6.59 -1.06
N PHE A 238 4.53 6.87 -2.02
CA PHE A 238 4.93 7.39 -3.34
C PHE A 238 5.31 8.87 -3.25
N VAL A 239 6.48 9.21 -3.79
CA VAL A 239 7.07 10.56 -3.72
C VAL A 239 7.34 11.14 -5.11
N GLY A 240 6.43 10.92 -6.05
CA GLY A 240 6.47 11.51 -7.39
C GLY A 240 7.16 10.67 -8.46
N THR A 241 8.31 10.08 -8.19
CA THR A 241 9.05 9.21 -9.15
C THR A 241 9.39 7.84 -8.62
N GLY A 242 9.20 7.59 -7.32
CA GLY A 242 9.52 6.33 -6.67
C GLY A 242 8.76 6.18 -5.35
N PHE A 243 9.01 5.08 -4.66
CA PHE A 243 8.44 4.79 -3.36
C PHE A 243 9.49 4.90 -2.27
N VAL A 244 9.13 5.50 -1.16
CA VAL A 244 9.94 5.57 0.05
C VAL A 244 9.44 4.51 1.02
N LEU A 245 10.27 3.50 1.27
CA LEU A 245 10.03 2.51 2.31
C LEU A 245 10.56 3.05 3.64
N ALA A 246 9.74 3.04 4.66
CA ALA A 246 10.08 3.52 5.99
C ALA A 246 9.32 2.73 7.06
N ASN A 247 9.73 2.88 8.32
CA ASN A 247 8.92 2.48 9.46
C ASN A 247 8.20 3.72 10.01
N ALA A 248 6.89 3.60 10.25
CA ALA A 248 6.19 4.43 11.21
C ALA A 248 6.63 3.98 12.61
N GLY A 249 6.61 4.87 13.60
CA GLY A 249 6.96 4.47 14.96
C GLY A 249 5.96 3.47 15.51
N THR A 250 4.70 3.89 15.69
CA THR A 250 3.63 3.04 16.20
C THR A 250 2.32 3.37 15.49
N GLN A 251 1.56 2.34 15.16
CA GLN A 251 0.19 2.44 14.66
C GLN A 251 -0.74 1.64 15.55
N SER A 252 -1.82 2.24 15.98
CA SER A 252 -2.90 1.56 16.71
C SER A 252 -4.16 1.41 15.87
N ALA A 253 -4.97 0.42 16.21
CA ALA A 253 -6.32 0.26 15.71
C ALA A 253 -7.16 -0.47 16.76
N ASP A 254 -8.27 0.13 17.17
CA ASP A 254 -9.23 -0.50 18.05
C ASP A 254 -10.63 -0.46 17.44
N GLY A 255 -11.47 -1.40 17.82
CA GLY A 255 -12.80 -1.46 17.25
C GLY A 255 -13.56 -2.72 17.56
N TYR A 256 -14.64 -2.91 16.84
CA TYR A 256 -15.43 -4.12 16.92
C TYR A 256 -15.85 -4.60 15.54
N GLU A 257 -15.99 -5.90 15.41
CA GLU A 257 -16.50 -6.57 14.23
C GLU A 257 -17.66 -7.52 14.58
N PHE A 258 -18.50 -7.75 13.62
CA PHE A 258 -19.52 -8.79 13.74
C PHE A 258 -19.75 -9.52 12.42
N ASP A 259 -20.21 -10.76 12.53
CA ASP A 259 -20.60 -11.59 11.41
C ASP A 259 -21.88 -12.34 11.75
N LEU A 260 -22.96 -12.06 11.02
CA LEU A 260 -24.27 -12.65 11.14
C LEU A 260 -24.58 -13.47 9.88
N VAL A 261 -24.85 -14.75 10.03
CA VAL A 261 -25.50 -15.58 9.01
C VAL A 261 -26.78 -16.15 9.57
N TYR A 262 -27.88 -15.94 8.88
CA TYR A 262 -29.19 -16.36 9.38
C TYR A 262 -30.15 -16.69 8.25
N SER A 263 -30.76 -17.89 8.28
CA SER A 263 -31.86 -18.25 7.40
C SER A 263 -33.17 -17.70 7.96
N LEU A 264 -33.68 -16.64 7.31
CA LEU A 264 -34.95 -15.98 7.67
C LEU A 264 -36.14 -16.91 7.46
N THR A 265 -36.06 -17.77 6.44
CA THR A 265 -37.01 -18.84 6.11
C THR A 265 -36.22 -19.99 5.48
N ASP A 266 -36.87 -21.12 5.20
CA ASP A 266 -36.25 -22.25 4.48
C ASP A 266 -35.70 -21.88 3.10
N SER A 267 -36.06 -20.71 2.57
CA SER A 267 -35.68 -20.24 1.24
C SER A 267 -34.98 -18.89 1.20
N ILE A 268 -34.86 -18.19 2.32
CA ILE A 268 -34.25 -16.86 2.38
C ILE A 268 -33.10 -16.85 3.38
N ASP A 269 -31.90 -16.63 2.89
CA ASP A 269 -30.68 -16.52 3.68
C ASP A 269 -30.21 -15.06 3.71
N LEU A 270 -29.77 -14.62 4.89
CA LEU A 270 -29.21 -13.32 5.16
C LEU A 270 -27.78 -13.49 5.69
N SER A 271 -26.85 -12.71 5.15
CA SER A 271 -25.48 -12.55 5.69
C SER A 271 -25.19 -11.08 5.83
N ILE A 272 -24.71 -10.66 7.01
CA ILE A 272 -24.28 -9.27 7.27
C ILE A 272 -22.99 -9.34 8.08
N SER A 273 -21.93 -8.71 7.57
CA SER A 273 -20.67 -8.53 8.29
C SER A 273 -20.38 -7.04 8.41
N GLY A 274 -19.84 -6.65 9.54
CA GLY A 274 -19.47 -5.25 9.80
C GLY A 274 -18.15 -5.15 10.54
N LEU A 275 -17.36 -4.13 10.19
CA LEU A 275 -16.16 -3.70 10.89
C LEU A 275 -16.30 -2.21 11.19
N PHE A 276 -16.08 -1.84 12.43
CA PHE A 276 -16.09 -0.47 12.94
C PHE A 276 -14.80 -0.28 13.72
N MET A 277 -13.92 0.62 13.25
CA MET A 277 -12.61 0.79 13.85
C MET A 277 -12.11 2.21 13.80
N ASP A 278 -11.39 2.61 14.82
CA ASP A 278 -10.52 3.77 14.83
C ASP A 278 -9.08 3.30 14.61
N SER A 279 -8.36 3.94 13.70
CA SER A 279 -6.95 3.65 13.44
C SER A 279 -6.15 4.92 13.36
N LEU A 280 -4.96 4.91 13.94
CA LEU A 280 -4.12 6.09 14.09
C LEU A 280 -2.64 5.76 13.94
N TYR A 281 -1.86 6.67 13.36
CA TYR A 281 -0.43 6.70 13.58
C TYR A 281 -0.15 7.40 14.91
N ASP A 282 0.13 6.65 15.97
CA ASP A 282 0.49 7.24 17.26
C ASP A 282 1.82 7.97 17.17
N SER A 283 2.77 7.43 16.40
CA SER A 283 4.05 8.04 16.11
C SER A 283 4.48 7.74 14.68
N TYR A 284 4.65 8.79 13.85
CA TYR A 284 5.24 8.66 12.50
C TYR A 284 6.00 9.93 12.10
N VAL A 285 7.05 10.25 12.88
CA VAL A 285 7.86 11.47 12.71
C VAL A 285 8.70 11.46 11.43
N GLY A 286 9.13 10.28 10.98
CA GLY A 286 10.03 10.09 9.83
C GLY A 286 9.33 9.86 8.48
N ALA A 287 8.05 10.18 8.35
CA ALA A 287 7.33 9.99 7.09
C ALA A 287 7.88 10.88 5.98
N ALA A 288 7.82 10.39 4.72
CA ALA A 288 8.29 11.15 3.56
C ALA A 288 7.62 12.54 3.41
N PRO A 289 6.32 12.72 3.69
CA PRO A 289 5.68 14.04 3.62
C PRO A 289 5.85 14.90 4.89
N GLY A 290 6.57 14.44 5.90
CA GLY A 290 6.74 15.10 7.20
C GLY A 290 6.17 14.28 8.34
N ASP A 291 5.96 14.89 9.51
CA ASP A 291 5.40 14.23 10.68
C ASP A 291 3.89 13.93 10.46
N LEU A 292 3.54 12.65 10.47
CA LEU A 292 2.17 12.16 10.34
C LEU A 292 1.58 11.64 11.66
N SER A 293 2.28 11.83 12.79
CA SER A 293 1.79 11.42 14.09
C SER A 293 0.41 12.05 14.38
N GLY A 294 -0.49 11.26 14.96
CA GLY A 294 -1.86 11.68 15.24
C GLY A 294 -2.79 11.73 14.01
N THR A 295 -2.40 11.18 12.87
CA THR A 295 -3.27 11.14 11.68
C THR A 295 -3.76 9.72 11.39
N VAL A 296 -4.97 9.62 10.82
CA VAL A 296 -5.52 8.35 10.33
C VAL A 296 -4.74 7.90 9.10
N PRO A 297 -4.38 6.61 8.94
CA PRO A 297 -3.76 6.09 7.72
C PRO A 297 -4.65 6.28 6.47
N SER A 298 -4.03 6.43 5.29
CA SER A 298 -4.81 6.52 4.05
C SER A 298 -5.49 5.19 3.71
N ASN A 299 -6.59 5.26 2.96
CA ASN A 299 -7.40 4.11 2.56
C ASN A 299 -7.98 3.26 3.72
N THR A 300 -8.06 3.82 4.90
CA THR A 300 -8.58 3.19 6.11
C THR A 300 -9.93 3.80 6.47
N PRO A 301 -11.07 3.18 6.09
CA PRO A 301 -12.39 3.62 6.48
C PRO A 301 -12.67 3.23 7.93
N GLU A 302 -13.42 4.07 8.65
CA GLU A 302 -13.89 3.78 10.01
C GLU A 302 -14.96 2.68 10.00
N ASP A 303 -15.85 2.70 9.01
CA ASP A 303 -16.97 1.77 8.93
C ASP A 303 -16.93 0.99 7.61
N THR A 304 -17.10 -0.32 7.70
CA THR A 304 -17.33 -1.19 6.53
C THR A 304 -18.44 -2.18 6.84
N ILE A 305 -19.46 -2.24 5.98
CA ILE A 305 -20.59 -3.17 6.12
C ILE A 305 -20.79 -3.91 4.79
N ALA A 306 -20.73 -5.23 4.82
CA ALA A 306 -21.10 -6.10 3.71
C ALA A 306 -22.39 -6.83 4.05
N SER A 307 -23.40 -6.76 3.20
CA SER A 307 -24.67 -7.48 3.39
C SER A 307 -25.09 -8.21 2.13
N THR A 308 -25.66 -9.37 2.30
CA THR A 308 -26.17 -10.21 1.22
C THR A 308 -27.46 -10.86 1.62
N ILE A 309 -28.48 -10.80 0.77
CA ILE A 309 -29.70 -11.59 0.88
C ILE A 309 -29.81 -12.48 -0.34
N THR A 310 -30.08 -13.77 -0.10
CA THR A 310 -30.29 -14.76 -1.15
C THR A 310 -31.68 -15.40 -0.97
N TRP A 311 -32.48 -15.35 -2.00
CA TRP A 311 -33.75 -16.04 -2.06
C TRP A 311 -33.65 -17.20 -3.03
N ASN A 312 -33.81 -18.44 -2.52
CA ASN A 312 -33.80 -19.68 -3.27
C ASN A 312 -35.26 -20.08 -3.54
N TYR A 313 -35.58 -20.46 -4.78
CA TYR A 313 -36.92 -20.84 -5.16
C TYR A 313 -36.89 -21.82 -6.35
N ASN A 314 -37.97 -22.54 -6.55
CA ASN A 314 -38.13 -23.39 -7.75
C ASN A 314 -39.26 -22.84 -8.63
N VAL A 315 -38.98 -22.64 -9.89
CA VAL A 315 -39.98 -22.21 -10.89
C VAL A 315 -39.99 -23.16 -12.06
N SER A 316 -41.11 -23.86 -12.22
CA SER A 316 -41.32 -24.81 -13.33
C SER A 316 -40.22 -25.88 -13.48
N GLY A 317 -39.69 -26.34 -12.35
CA GLY A 317 -38.63 -27.37 -12.28
C GLY A 317 -37.23 -26.82 -12.56
N TRP A 318 -37.04 -25.49 -12.51
CA TRP A 318 -35.74 -24.86 -12.45
C TRP A 318 -35.38 -24.51 -10.99
N ASP A 319 -34.25 -24.97 -10.53
CA ASP A 319 -33.70 -24.48 -9.26
C ASP A 319 -33.15 -23.09 -9.51
N SER A 320 -33.60 -22.16 -8.71
CA SER A 320 -33.39 -20.73 -9.00
C SER A 320 -33.03 -19.99 -7.73
N PHE A 321 -32.27 -18.92 -7.91
CA PHE A 321 -31.99 -17.99 -6.82
C PHE A 321 -31.95 -16.54 -7.30
N LEU A 322 -32.27 -15.64 -6.38
CA LEU A 322 -31.99 -14.21 -6.51
C LEU A 322 -31.12 -13.79 -5.33
N ARG A 323 -29.96 -13.21 -5.64
CA ARG A 323 -29.01 -12.66 -4.65
C ARG A 323 -28.85 -11.18 -4.88
N VAL A 324 -28.95 -10.41 -3.79
CA VAL A 324 -28.60 -8.99 -3.75
C VAL A 324 -27.51 -8.82 -2.73
N SER A 325 -26.43 -8.13 -3.12
CA SER A 325 -25.29 -7.85 -2.23
C SER A 325 -25.03 -6.36 -2.21
N HIS A 326 -24.79 -5.83 -1.03
CA HIS A 326 -24.48 -4.44 -0.79
C HIS A 326 -23.17 -4.34 -0.03
N LEU A 327 -22.28 -3.44 -0.46
CA LEU A 327 -21.05 -3.11 0.23
C LEU A 327 -21.00 -1.60 0.49
N TYR A 328 -21.00 -1.25 1.74
CA TYR A 328 -20.81 0.11 2.23
C TYR A 328 -19.43 0.25 2.88
N SER A 329 -18.76 1.37 2.63
CA SER A 329 -17.56 1.78 3.34
C SER A 329 -17.62 3.31 3.53
N SER A 330 -17.35 3.77 4.75
CA SER A 330 -17.30 5.19 5.08
C SER A 330 -16.17 5.91 4.33
N GLU A 331 -16.12 7.22 4.45
CA GLU A 331 -15.10 8.03 3.78
C GLU A 331 -13.69 7.71 4.31
N ALA A 332 -12.74 7.47 3.40
CA ALA A 332 -11.34 7.33 3.70
C ALA A 332 -10.51 8.24 2.79
N LYS A 333 -9.52 8.92 3.35
CA LYS A 333 -8.59 9.74 2.55
C LYS A 333 -7.80 8.85 1.58
N LEU A 334 -7.52 9.37 0.39
CA LEU A 334 -6.82 8.62 -0.68
C LEU A 334 -5.30 8.72 -0.58
N LEU A 335 -4.78 9.84 -0.05
CA LEU A 335 -3.35 10.12 -0.06
C LEU A 335 -2.81 10.31 1.36
N GLU A 336 -1.61 9.78 1.58
CA GLU A 336 -0.91 9.92 2.86
C GLU A 336 -0.34 11.32 3.06
N ASN A 337 0.16 11.96 1.98
CA ASN A 337 0.71 13.30 2.04
C ASN A 337 -0.41 14.33 2.27
N PRO A 338 -0.41 15.10 3.39
CA PRO A 338 -1.50 16.02 3.71
C PRO A 338 -1.69 17.15 2.69
N VAL A 339 -0.59 17.63 2.09
CA VAL A 339 -0.63 18.70 1.08
C VAL A 339 -1.31 18.19 -0.20
N HIS A 340 -0.90 17.01 -0.66
CA HIS A 340 -1.50 16.38 -1.84
C HIS A 340 -2.95 15.99 -1.61
N GLN A 341 -3.26 15.47 -0.42
CA GLN A 341 -4.63 15.17 -0.03
C GLN A 341 -5.52 16.43 -0.07
N ALA A 342 -5.04 17.54 0.49
CA ALA A 342 -5.78 18.81 0.45
C ALA A 342 -6.00 19.33 -0.98
N LEU A 343 -5.00 19.18 -1.87
CA LEU A 343 -5.13 19.54 -3.27
C LEU A 343 -6.15 18.65 -4.00
N LEU A 344 -6.14 17.35 -3.73
CA LEU A 344 -7.07 16.40 -4.33
C LEU A 344 -8.51 16.65 -3.84
N VAL A 345 -8.67 16.98 -2.56
CA VAL A 345 -9.96 17.43 -1.98
C VAL A 345 -10.47 18.68 -2.68
N ALA A 346 -9.59 19.67 -2.91
CA ALA A 346 -9.97 20.90 -3.62
C ALA A 346 -10.42 20.65 -5.07
N GLN A 347 -9.99 19.53 -5.68
CA GLN A 347 -10.43 19.05 -7.00
C GLN A 347 -11.71 18.18 -6.95
N GLY A 348 -12.28 17.95 -5.77
CA GLY A 348 -13.53 17.19 -5.56
C GLY A 348 -13.36 15.67 -5.49
N ASN A 349 -12.14 15.16 -5.35
CA ASN A 349 -11.85 13.71 -5.41
C ASN A 349 -11.00 13.18 -4.24
N GLY A 350 -10.96 13.88 -3.12
CA GLY A 350 -10.03 13.56 -2.02
C GLY A 350 -10.37 12.32 -1.20
N PHE A 351 -11.59 11.82 -1.28
CA PHE A 351 -12.05 10.72 -0.45
C PHE A 351 -12.60 9.57 -1.29
N ARG A 352 -12.35 8.35 -0.81
CA ARG A 352 -13.05 7.15 -1.24
C ARG A 352 -14.20 6.89 -0.28
N LYS A 353 -15.40 6.85 -0.80
CA LYS A 353 -16.59 6.33 -0.12
C LYS A 353 -17.22 5.31 -1.02
N GLN A 354 -17.62 4.17 -0.50
CA GLN A 354 -18.22 3.11 -1.29
C GLN A 354 -19.62 2.78 -0.82
N ASP A 355 -20.55 2.69 -1.75
CA ASP A 355 -21.94 2.33 -1.52
C ASP A 355 -22.45 1.53 -2.73
N THR A 356 -21.91 0.32 -2.91
CA THR A 356 -22.06 -0.46 -4.14
C THR A 356 -23.09 -1.56 -4.00
N LEU A 357 -24.08 -1.59 -4.89
CA LEU A 357 -25.12 -2.61 -4.95
C LEU A 357 -24.92 -3.52 -6.16
N ASN A 358 -25.01 -4.84 -5.93
CA ASN A 358 -24.91 -5.86 -6.96
C ASN A 358 -26.12 -6.81 -6.88
N PHE A 359 -26.49 -7.43 -8.02
CA PHE A 359 -27.45 -8.52 -8.02
C PHE A 359 -27.00 -9.68 -8.88
N THR A 360 -27.50 -10.87 -8.58
CA THR A 360 -27.34 -12.08 -9.39
C THR A 360 -28.60 -12.90 -9.33
N ALA A 361 -29.14 -13.29 -10.48
CA ALA A 361 -30.25 -14.23 -10.59
C ALA A 361 -29.79 -15.46 -11.37
N GLY A 362 -29.88 -16.63 -10.76
CA GLY A 362 -29.46 -17.90 -11.33
C GLY A 362 -30.63 -18.83 -11.54
N PHE A 363 -30.58 -19.62 -12.61
CA PHE A 363 -31.57 -20.62 -13.01
C PHE A 363 -30.82 -21.86 -13.47
N GLU A 364 -31.07 -23.00 -12.84
CA GLU A 364 -30.40 -24.26 -13.15
C GLU A 364 -31.42 -25.37 -13.39
N LYS A 365 -31.22 -26.11 -14.45
CA LYS A 365 -32.00 -27.30 -14.75
C LYS A 365 -31.18 -28.29 -15.57
N ASP A 366 -31.13 -29.54 -15.12
CA ASP A 366 -30.34 -30.62 -15.73
C ASP A 366 -28.88 -30.17 -15.94
N ASN A 367 -28.42 -30.09 -17.16
CA ASN A 367 -27.06 -29.70 -17.52
C ASN A 367 -26.91 -28.21 -17.88
N LEU A 368 -27.98 -27.41 -17.78
CA LEU A 368 -27.98 -26.00 -18.18
C LEU A 368 -28.10 -25.08 -16.96
N SER A 369 -27.17 -24.13 -16.85
CA SER A 369 -27.21 -23.03 -15.88
C SER A 369 -27.18 -21.69 -16.61
N ILE A 370 -28.11 -20.80 -16.24
CA ILE A 370 -28.27 -19.45 -16.77
C ILE A 370 -28.10 -18.48 -15.59
N THR A 371 -27.18 -17.54 -15.69
CA THR A 371 -26.97 -16.54 -14.66
C THR A 371 -27.06 -15.13 -15.26
N LEU A 372 -28.01 -14.34 -14.77
CA LEU A 372 -28.09 -12.89 -15.01
C LEU A 372 -27.41 -12.18 -13.86
N TRP A 373 -26.57 -11.19 -14.16
CA TRP A 373 -25.91 -10.43 -13.12
C TRP A 373 -25.78 -8.96 -13.46
N GLY A 374 -25.78 -8.13 -12.43
CA GLY A 374 -25.47 -6.72 -12.50
C GLY A 374 -24.53 -6.34 -11.37
N LYS A 375 -23.48 -5.61 -11.71
CA LYS A 375 -22.50 -5.08 -10.76
C LYS A 375 -22.59 -3.57 -10.73
N ASN A 376 -22.46 -2.99 -9.54
CA ASN A 376 -22.58 -1.55 -9.31
C ASN A 376 -23.86 -0.98 -9.95
N ILE A 377 -25.01 -1.59 -9.65
CA ILE A 377 -26.28 -1.25 -10.33
C ILE A 377 -26.83 0.13 -9.94
N ASN A 378 -26.40 0.65 -8.81
CA ASN A 378 -26.72 2.00 -8.34
C ASN A 378 -25.78 3.08 -8.91
N ASP A 379 -24.79 2.68 -9.75
CA ASP A 379 -23.87 3.59 -10.44
C ASP A 379 -23.02 4.42 -9.48
N ASP A 380 -22.53 3.79 -8.42
CA ASP A 380 -21.64 4.40 -7.45
C ASP A 380 -20.28 4.70 -8.09
N GLU A 381 -19.82 5.95 -8.04
CA GLU A 381 -18.59 6.40 -8.68
C GLU A 381 -17.64 6.97 -7.63
N PHE A 382 -16.45 6.38 -7.52
CA PHE A 382 -15.39 6.84 -6.62
C PHE A 382 -14.01 6.45 -7.17
N LEU A 383 -12.97 7.10 -6.67
CA LEU A 383 -11.60 6.69 -6.92
C LEU A 383 -11.19 5.58 -5.94
N THR A 384 -10.67 4.47 -6.47
CA THR A 384 -10.10 3.39 -5.65
C THR A 384 -8.71 3.75 -5.13
N SER A 385 -7.96 4.55 -5.89
CA SER A 385 -6.66 5.10 -5.52
C SER A 385 -6.35 6.34 -6.36
N ALA A 386 -5.45 7.17 -5.85
CA ALA A 386 -4.90 8.32 -6.55
C ALA A 386 -3.41 8.46 -6.23
N PHE A 387 -2.65 9.13 -7.10
CA PHE A 387 -1.26 9.51 -6.85
C PHE A 387 -0.88 10.70 -7.72
N ILE A 388 0.18 11.40 -7.33
CA ILE A 388 0.72 12.52 -8.09
C ILE A 388 1.14 12.07 -9.49
N ALA A 389 0.86 12.88 -10.49
CA ALA A 389 1.32 12.64 -11.86
C ALA A 389 2.85 12.61 -11.89
N VAL A 390 3.40 11.54 -12.45
CA VAL A 390 4.85 11.35 -12.57
C VAL A 390 5.44 12.51 -13.36
N ALA A 391 6.53 13.09 -12.83
CA ALA A 391 7.24 14.23 -13.41
C ALA A 391 6.43 15.55 -13.50
N ASP A 392 5.32 15.69 -12.79
CA ASP A 392 4.72 17.00 -12.55
C ASP A 392 5.47 17.72 -11.43
N LEU A 393 6.40 18.60 -11.82
CA LEU A 393 7.22 19.38 -10.88
C LEU A 393 6.40 20.37 -10.04
N SER A 394 5.16 20.66 -10.44
CA SER A 394 4.25 21.52 -9.68
C SER A 394 3.48 20.75 -8.59
N GLU A 395 3.50 19.41 -8.66
CA GLU A 395 2.79 18.49 -7.76
C GLU A 395 1.29 18.80 -7.63
N THR A 396 0.66 19.32 -8.68
CA THR A 396 -0.75 19.72 -8.69
C THR A 396 -1.64 18.83 -9.54
N SER A 397 -1.05 17.95 -10.36
CA SER A 397 -1.77 17.01 -11.22
C SER A 397 -1.79 15.62 -10.58
N PHE A 398 -2.92 14.94 -10.69
CA PHE A 398 -3.10 13.60 -10.14
C PHE A 398 -3.59 12.61 -11.20
N PHE A 399 -3.14 11.37 -11.09
CA PHE A 399 -3.78 10.22 -11.71
C PHE A 399 -4.72 9.58 -10.70
N GLY A 400 -5.93 9.23 -11.13
CA GLY A 400 -6.91 8.51 -10.32
C GLY A 400 -7.37 7.25 -11.04
N TYR A 401 -7.59 6.19 -10.27
CA TYR A 401 -8.20 4.96 -10.76
C TYR A 401 -9.63 4.90 -10.27
N PRO A 402 -10.63 5.00 -11.18
CA PRO A 402 -12.03 4.85 -10.80
C PRO A 402 -12.34 3.40 -10.43
N ASN A 403 -13.40 3.20 -9.67
CA ASN A 403 -14.00 1.89 -9.46
C ASN A 403 -14.62 1.34 -10.76
N ASN A 404 -15.06 0.09 -10.73
CA ASN A 404 -15.78 -0.50 -11.87
C ASN A 404 -17.13 0.17 -12.07
N TYR A 405 -17.37 0.64 -13.27
CA TYR A 405 -18.66 1.19 -13.68
C TYR A 405 -19.76 0.15 -13.63
N LYS A 406 -20.99 0.62 -13.66
CA LYS A 406 -22.19 -0.21 -13.80
C LYS A 406 -22.08 -1.17 -15.00
N THR A 407 -22.21 -2.46 -14.72
CA THR A 407 -22.15 -3.51 -15.74
C THR A 407 -23.23 -4.55 -15.53
N TYR A 408 -23.69 -5.13 -16.62
CA TYR A 408 -24.65 -6.23 -16.63
C TYR A 408 -24.17 -7.34 -17.55
N GLY A 409 -24.53 -8.55 -17.23
CA GLY A 409 -24.16 -9.68 -18.07
C GLY A 409 -25.09 -10.88 -17.94
N LEU A 410 -24.94 -11.76 -18.91
CA LEU A 410 -25.55 -13.07 -18.98
C LEU A 410 -24.45 -14.11 -19.12
N THR A 411 -24.49 -15.13 -18.29
CA THR A 411 -23.60 -16.29 -18.37
C THR A 411 -24.41 -17.53 -18.61
N LEU A 412 -24.03 -18.30 -19.60
CA LEU A 412 -24.65 -19.61 -19.94
C LEU A 412 -23.58 -20.70 -19.75
N ASN A 413 -23.86 -21.69 -18.92
CA ASN A 413 -23.02 -22.86 -18.74
C ASN A 413 -23.82 -24.12 -19.15
N TYR A 414 -23.19 -24.98 -19.93
CA TYR A 414 -23.76 -26.27 -20.31
C TYR A 414 -22.71 -27.36 -20.06
N SER A 415 -23.08 -28.36 -19.27
CA SER A 415 -22.23 -29.52 -18.98
C SER A 415 -22.59 -30.66 -19.92
N PHE A 416 -21.61 -31.24 -20.59
CA PHE A 416 -21.79 -32.33 -21.56
C PHE A 416 -21.77 -33.70 -20.91
#